data_e5f03e8a24d6df5c9b6acc843b150be7
#
_entry.id   e5f03e8a24d6df5c9b6acc843b150be7
#
_cell.length_a   1.000
_cell.length_b   1.000
_cell.length_c   1.000
_cell.angle_alpha   90.00
_cell.angle_beta   90.00
_cell.angle_gamma   90.00
#
_symmetry.space_group_name_H-M   'P 1'
#
loop_
_entity.id
_entity.type
_entity.pdbx_description
1 polymer ?
#
loop_
_entity_poly.entity_id
_entity_poly.type
_entity_poly.pdbx_seq_one_letter_code
_entity_poly.pdbx_strand_id
1 'polypeptide(L)' 'MAEHIHLLDVVALTRSLPNKGLRRGQVGTVTETLAPHVFEVEFCDNDGRTYASVALSSKQLLVLHHEPVVA' A
#
# COMPACT_ATOMS: atom_id res chain seq x y z
N MET A 1 -14.93 5.96 -7.77
CA MET A 1 -13.83 6.90 -8.01
C MET A 1 -12.57 6.37 -7.38
N ALA A 2 -11.47 6.45 -8.10
CA ALA A 2 -10.20 6.02 -7.54
C ALA A 2 -9.75 7.03 -6.48
N GLU A 3 -9.28 6.50 -5.36
CA GLU A 3 -8.75 7.31 -4.28
C GLU A 3 -7.37 7.82 -4.68
N HIS A 4 -7.05 9.07 -4.34
CA HIS A 4 -5.71 9.60 -4.56
C HIS A 4 -4.74 8.98 -3.57
N ILE A 5 -3.64 8.47 -4.09
CA ILE A 5 -2.59 7.85 -3.29
C ILE A 5 -1.37 8.77 -3.32
N HIS A 6 -0.83 9.07 -2.14
CA HIS A 6 0.29 9.98 -1.98
C HIS A 6 1.49 9.28 -1.34
N LEU A 7 2.65 9.87 -1.48
CA LEU A 7 3.84 9.39 -0.78
C LEU A 7 3.58 9.32 0.71
N LEU A 8 4.06 8.26 1.34
CA LEU A 8 3.95 7.96 2.76
C LEU A 8 2.55 7.58 3.22
N ASP A 9 1.60 7.45 2.29
CA ASP A 9 0.29 6.90 2.63
C ASP A 9 0.45 5.46 3.12
N VAL A 10 -0.31 5.13 4.15
CA VAL A 10 -0.43 3.76 4.64
C VAL A 10 -1.54 3.09 3.85
N VAL A 11 -1.23 1.95 3.27
CA VAL A 11 -2.16 1.24 2.38
C VAL A 11 -2.27 -0.23 2.77
N ALA A 12 -3.36 -0.85 2.39
CA ALA A 12 -3.56 -2.29 2.55
C ALA A 12 -3.79 -2.91 1.18
N LEU A 13 -3.32 -4.15 1.01
CA LEU A 13 -3.58 -4.89 -0.21
C LEU A 13 -5.06 -5.24 -0.33
N THR A 14 -5.63 -5.02 -1.50
CA THR A 14 -7.03 -5.37 -1.77
C THR A 14 -7.17 -6.82 -2.23
N ARG A 15 -6.07 -7.46 -2.58
CA ARG A 15 -6.03 -8.87 -3.00
C ARG A 15 -4.70 -9.49 -2.62
N SER A 16 -4.69 -10.81 -2.53
CA SER A 16 -3.47 -11.54 -2.27
C SER A 16 -2.58 -11.59 -3.50
N LEU A 17 -1.26 -11.62 -3.27
CA LEU A 17 -0.25 -11.73 -4.30
C LEU A 17 0.62 -12.95 -3.98
N PRO A 18 0.15 -14.17 -4.29
CA PRO A 18 0.85 -15.39 -3.86
C PRO A 18 2.29 -15.47 -4.36
N ASN A 19 2.54 -14.99 -5.58
CA ASN A 19 3.89 -15.01 -6.17
C ASN A 19 4.86 -14.11 -5.42
N LYS A 20 4.35 -13.19 -4.63
CA LYS A 20 5.14 -12.25 -3.82
C LYS A 20 5.14 -12.62 -2.35
N GLY A 21 4.41 -13.66 -1.98
CA GLY A 21 4.25 -14.03 -0.58
C GLY A 21 3.42 -13.03 0.22
N LEU A 22 2.54 -12.31 -0.44
CA LEU A 22 1.73 -11.27 0.20
C LEU A 22 0.26 -11.65 0.18
N ARG A 23 -0.47 -11.24 1.22
CA ARG A 23 -1.87 -11.55 1.40
C ARG A 23 -2.72 -10.29 1.39
N ARG A 24 -3.95 -10.44 0.93
CA ARG A 24 -4.96 -9.39 1.05
C ARG A 24 -5.02 -8.90 2.50
N GLY A 25 -5.04 -7.59 2.66
CA GLY A 25 -5.13 -6.96 3.98
C GLY A 25 -3.78 -6.63 4.61
N GLN A 26 -2.67 -7.13 4.07
CA GLN A 26 -1.36 -6.73 4.57
C GLN A 26 -1.12 -5.25 4.32
N VAL A 27 -0.47 -4.60 5.28
CA VAL A 27 -0.32 -3.15 5.32
C VAL A 27 1.10 -2.76 4.95
N GLY A 28 1.22 -1.75 4.09
CA GLY A 28 2.50 -1.20 3.70
C GLY A 28 2.43 0.32 3.60
N THR A 29 3.56 0.91 3.23
CA THR A 29 3.68 2.36 3.07
C THR A 29 4.14 2.67 1.65
N VAL A 30 3.52 3.67 1.04
CA VAL A 30 3.91 4.14 -0.29
C VAL A 30 5.22 4.91 -0.17
N THR A 31 6.27 4.42 -0.83
CA THR A 31 7.59 5.03 -0.75
C THR A 31 7.97 5.80 -2.01
N GLU A 32 7.32 5.50 -3.13
CA GLU A 32 7.64 6.18 -4.39
C GLU A 32 6.48 6.06 -5.38
N THR A 33 6.30 7.09 -6.18
CA THR A 33 5.39 7.06 -7.32
C THR A 33 6.21 6.73 -8.56
N LEU A 34 5.97 5.55 -9.13
CA LEU A 34 6.77 5.05 -10.26
C LEU A 34 6.20 5.48 -11.60
N ALA A 35 4.89 5.61 -11.69
CA ALA A 35 4.18 6.00 -12.90
C ALA A 35 2.78 6.43 -12.47
N PRO A 36 1.95 6.99 -13.37
CA PRO A 36 0.56 7.26 -13.03
C PRO A 36 -0.11 5.97 -12.55
N HIS A 37 -0.68 5.99 -11.36
CA HIS A 37 -1.38 4.85 -10.73
C HIS A 37 -0.50 3.63 -10.44
N VAL A 38 0.84 3.81 -10.39
CA VAL A 38 1.78 2.75 -10.02
C VAL A 38 2.69 3.25 -8.92
N PHE A 39 2.79 2.50 -7.84
CA PHE A 39 3.49 2.92 -6.64
C PHE A 39 4.40 1.83 -6.12
N GLU A 40 5.55 2.25 -5.59
CA GLU A 40 6.38 1.36 -4.81
C GLU A 40 5.83 1.33 -3.40
N VAL A 41 5.56 0.13 -2.89
CA VAL A 41 5.01 -0.06 -1.55
C VAL A 41 5.93 -0.95 -0.75
N GLU A 42 6.31 -0.48 0.41
CA GLU A 42 7.21 -1.18 1.31
C GLU A 42 6.41 -1.78 2.46
N PHE A 43 6.58 -3.08 2.68
CA PHE A 43 5.87 -3.81 3.72
C PHE A 43 6.85 -4.13 4.85
N CYS A 44 6.49 -3.73 6.06
CA CYS A 44 7.33 -3.93 7.25
C CYS A 44 6.61 -4.79 8.27
N ASP A 45 7.41 -5.55 9.04
CA ASP A 45 6.87 -6.32 10.16
C ASP A 45 6.71 -5.43 11.39
N ASN A 46 6.29 -6.04 12.51
CA ASN A 46 6.05 -5.30 13.75
C ASN A 46 7.32 -4.70 14.35
N ASP A 47 8.49 -5.17 13.94
CA ASP A 47 9.78 -4.66 14.41
C ASP A 47 10.32 -3.56 13.48
N GLY A 48 9.56 -3.18 12.47
CA GLY A 48 9.97 -2.15 11.52
C GLY A 48 10.89 -2.65 10.42
N ARG A 49 11.06 -3.96 10.28
CA ARG A 49 11.91 -4.52 9.23
C ARG A 49 11.12 -4.66 7.94
N THR A 50 11.68 -4.17 6.86
CA THR A 50 11.09 -4.34 5.53
C THR A 50 11.26 -5.78 5.09
N TYR A 51 10.14 -6.45 4.80
CA TYR A 51 10.20 -7.83 4.28
C TYR A 51 9.82 -7.93 2.82
N ALA A 52 9.26 -6.87 2.24
CA ALA A 52 8.95 -6.83 0.82
C ALA A 52 8.86 -5.39 0.35
N SER A 53 9.26 -5.16 -0.92
CA SER A 53 9.12 -3.88 -1.57
C SER A 53 8.65 -4.19 -2.99
N VAL A 54 7.46 -3.74 -3.35
CA VAL A 54 6.78 -4.20 -4.57
C VAL A 54 6.13 -3.04 -5.29
N ALA A 55 6.21 -3.04 -6.62
CA ALA A 55 5.47 -2.09 -7.45
C ALA A 55 4.04 -2.57 -7.62
N LEU A 56 3.08 -1.72 -7.27
CA LEU A 56 1.66 -2.08 -7.27
C LEU A 56 0.83 -0.99 -7.92
N SER A 57 -0.24 -1.40 -8.57
CA SER A 57 -1.18 -0.45 -9.13
C SER A 57 -2.15 0.06 -8.07
N SER A 58 -2.72 1.24 -8.31
CA SER A 58 -3.68 1.82 -7.39
C SER A 58 -4.88 0.90 -7.13
N LYS A 59 -5.23 0.05 -8.09
CA LYS A 59 -6.35 -0.89 -7.94
C LYS A 59 -6.10 -1.98 -6.92
N GLN A 60 -4.83 -2.20 -6.57
CA GLN A 60 -4.44 -3.23 -5.61
C GLN A 60 -4.29 -2.65 -4.20
N LEU A 61 -4.55 -1.36 -4.03
CA LEU A 61 -4.28 -0.64 -2.79
C LEU A 61 -5.52 0.04 -2.26
N LEU A 62 -5.70 -0.03 -0.95
CA LEU A 62 -6.71 0.70 -0.21
C LEU A 62 -5.99 1.63 0.76
N VAL A 63 -6.20 2.93 0.63
CA VAL A 63 -5.60 3.91 1.55
C VAL A 63 -6.30 3.82 2.89
N LEU A 64 -5.50 3.74 3.96
CA LEU A 64 -6.01 3.68 5.32
C LEU A 64 -5.97 5.07 5.95
N HIS A 65 -7.03 5.41 6.65
CA HIS A 65 -7.16 6.70 7.31
C HIS A 65 -7.16 6.50 8.82
N HIS A 66 -6.27 7.22 9.50
CA HIS A 66 -6.11 7.09 10.96
C HIS A 66 -6.94 8.13 11.73
N GLU A 67 -7.51 9.10 11.03
CA GLU A 67 -8.26 10.18 11.65
C GLU A 67 -9.70 10.15 11.17
N PRO A 68 -10.65 10.60 12.01
CA PRO A 68 -12.04 10.72 11.58
C PRO A 68 -12.16 11.67 10.41
N VAL A 69 -13.04 11.34 9.47
CA VAL A 69 -13.36 12.21 8.36
C VAL A 69 -14.49 13.13 8.82
N VAL A 70 -14.24 14.44 8.77
CA VAL A 70 -15.25 15.44 9.11
C VAL A 70 -16.11 15.68 7.89
N ALA A 71 -17.42 15.49 8.06
CA ALA A 71 -18.37 15.68 6.96
C ALA A 71 -18.54 17.19 6.65
#